data_85ad1258b5d71265166d924a6e3f4643
#
_entry.id   85ad1258b5d71265166d924a6e3f4643
#
_cell.length_a   1.000
_cell.length_b   1.000
_cell.length_c   1.000
_cell.angle_alpha   90.00
_cell.angle_beta   90.00
_cell.angle_gamma   90.00
#
_symmetry.space_group_name_H-M   'P 1'
#
loop_
_entity.id
_entity.type
_entity.pdbx_description
1 polymer ?
#
loop_
_entity_poly.entity_id
_entity_poly.type
_entity_poly.pdbx_seq_one_letter_code
_entity_poly.pdbx_strand_id
1 'polypeptide(L)'
;MSVAATPAVAQEEIGFAPVKQHEIVVAPFTDAQVASLLGTLDTMVGKQKDPAKWAKDADIHFWRLTNRFQTGKLSAEQLDKVLAHFDGIEKAHPADKSFMDKQRQIVRTRMIGQVAPDIVGKDLDDAEFKLSDYRGKVVVLYFTGEWCGPCRGEYPYQRLMLEVHKGKPFAIVGVNSDSKLDVAQKSKKDNRLEYRSWWDGYVEKKSTEGPIADAWNVTGWPTIYVLDTKGVIRFVNLRNEDVLKGVNQLLRELPPQK
;
A
#
# COMPACT_ATOMS: atom_id res chain seq x y z
N MET A 1 25.27 -19.22 -24.20
CA MET A 1 24.64 -17.87 -24.06
C MET A 1 24.42 -17.65 -22.59
N SER A 2 25.22 -16.75 -22.05
CA SER A 2 25.35 -16.51 -20.60
C SER A 2 24.05 -15.95 -20.04
N VAL A 3 23.41 -16.69 -19.16
CA VAL A 3 22.39 -16.15 -18.26
C VAL A 3 23.13 -15.17 -17.36
N ALA A 4 22.80 -13.88 -17.48
CA ALA A 4 23.39 -12.85 -16.66
C ALA A 4 23.29 -13.25 -15.20
N ALA A 5 24.44 -13.39 -14.55
CA ALA A 5 24.54 -13.66 -13.13
C ALA A 5 23.86 -12.52 -12.39
N THR A 6 22.93 -12.89 -11.61
CA THR A 6 21.94 -12.07 -10.96
C THR A 6 22.45 -11.48 -9.64
N PRO A 7 21.68 -10.64 -9.05
CA PRO A 7 21.97 -9.61 -8.07
C PRO A 7 22.56 -10.06 -6.72
N ALA A 8 22.97 -11.30 -6.54
CA ALA A 8 23.65 -11.76 -5.33
C ALA A 8 24.96 -11.00 -5.08
N VAL A 9 25.74 -10.78 -6.15
CA VAL A 9 27.03 -10.07 -6.07
C VAL A 9 26.81 -8.61 -5.67
N ALA A 10 25.81 -7.94 -6.25
CA ALA A 10 25.51 -6.56 -5.90
C ALA A 10 24.98 -6.40 -4.46
N GLN A 11 24.34 -7.42 -3.92
CA GLN A 11 23.86 -7.42 -2.53
C GLN A 11 25.02 -7.54 -1.53
N GLU A 12 26.00 -8.37 -1.82
CA GLU A 12 27.20 -8.53 -0.97
C GLU A 12 28.08 -7.27 -0.99
N GLU A 13 28.26 -6.62 -2.14
CA GLU A 13 29.03 -5.39 -2.28
C GLU A 13 28.48 -4.22 -1.46
N ILE A 14 27.15 -4.20 -1.22
CA ILE A 14 26.47 -3.17 -0.39
C ILE A 14 26.13 -3.67 1.01
N GLY A 15 26.69 -4.81 1.43
CA GLY A 15 26.59 -5.31 2.80
C GLY A 15 25.29 -6.03 3.15
N PHE A 16 24.55 -6.52 2.16
CA PHE A 16 23.36 -7.34 2.38
C PHE A 16 23.65 -8.82 2.09
N ALA A 17 23.19 -9.70 2.98
CA ALA A 17 23.22 -11.13 2.71
C ALA A 17 22.33 -11.47 1.50
N PRO A 18 22.68 -12.51 0.71
CA PRO A 18 21.86 -12.96 -0.41
C PRO A 18 20.45 -13.28 0.05
N VAL A 19 19.45 -12.61 -0.55
CA VAL A 19 18.04 -12.83 -0.22
C VAL A 19 17.62 -14.20 -0.74
N LYS A 20 17.25 -15.10 0.17
CA LYS A 20 16.70 -16.43 -0.20
C LYS A 20 15.44 -16.25 -1.03
N GLN A 21 15.42 -16.87 -2.21
CA GLN A 21 14.32 -16.78 -3.18
C GLN A 21 13.18 -17.73 -2.79
N HIS A 22 12.44 -17.40 -1.74
CA HIS A 22 11.14 -18.03 -1.48
C HIS A 22 10.05 -17.17 -2.09
N GLU A 23 9.09 -17.78 -2.78
CA GLU A 23 7.93 -17.07 -3.28
C GLU A 23 7.05 -16.59 -2.12
N ILE A 24 6.54 -15.37 -2.27
CA ILE A 24 5.53 -14.84 -1.36
C ILE A 24 4.18 -15.36 -1.83
N VAL A 25 3.58 -16.22 -1.04
CA VAL A 25 2.26 -16.78 -1.32
C VAL A 25 1.19 -15.92 -0.66
N VAL A 26 0.37 -15.29 -1.48
CA VAL A 26 -0.86 -14.63 -1.03
C VAL A 26 -1.99 -15.64 -1.10
N ALA A 27 -2.35 -16.20 0.03
CA ALA A 27 -3.41 -17.19 0.09
C ALA A 27 -4.79 -16.55 -0.18
N PRO A 28 -5.67 -17.23 -0.94
CA PRO A 28 -7.06 -16.81 -1.03
C PRO A 28 -7.77 -16.99 0.31
N PHE A 29 -8.74 -16.15 0.60
CA PHE A 29 -9.63 -16.36 1.73
C PHE A 29 -10.59 -17.53 1.43
N THR A 30 -10.94 -18.29 2.45
CA THR A 30 -12.09 -19.20 2.41
C THR A 30 -13.39 -18.44 2.72
N ASP A 31 -14.53 -18.93 2.26
CA ASP A 31 -15.83 -18.32 2.56
C ASP A 31 -16.10 -18.27 4.07
N ALA A 32 -15.68 -19.29 4.79
CA ALA A 32 -15.80 -19.33 6.25
C ALA A 32 -14.99 -18.22 6.94
N GLN A 33 -13.78 -17.92 6.43
CA GLN A 33 -12.98 -16.81 6.95
C GLN A 33 -13.64 -15.45 6.68
N VAL A 34 -14.16 -15.25 5.46
CA VAL A 34 -14.89 -14.01 5.11
C VAL A 34 -16.11 -13.85 6.00
N ALA A 35 -16.94 -14.89 6.14
CA ALA A 35 -18.14 -14.86 7.00
C ALA A 35 -17.80 -14.58 8.47
N SER A 36 -16.74 -15.18 9.00
CA SER A 36 -16.26 -14.93 10.37
C SER A 36 -15.82 -13.49 10.58
N LEU A 37 -15.12 -12.89 9.60
CA LEU A 37 -14.67 -11.50 9.67
C LEU A 37 -15.84 -10.53 9.63
N LEU A 38 -16.83 -10.77 8.78
CA LEU A 38 -18.05 -9.96 8.71
C LEU A 38 -18.89 -10.08 9.99
N GLY A 39 -19.07 -11.28 10.54
CA GLY A 39 -19.76 -11.48 11.83
C GLY A 39 -19.03 -10.82 13.00
N THR A 40 -17.70 -10.73 12.94
CA THR A 40 -16.92 -9.98 13.92
C THR A 40 -17.21 -8.47 13.78
N LEU A 41 -17.25 -7.96 12.56
CA LEU A 41 -17.63 -6.56 12.29
C LEU A 41 -19.02 -6.27 12.87
N ASP A 42 -20.03 -7.08 12.56
CA ASP A 42 -21.41 -6.90 13.07
C ASP A 42 -21.45 -6.83 14.59
N THR A 43 -20.72 -7.72 15.24
CA THR A 43 -20.65 -7.74 16.71
C THR A 43 -20.05 -6.46 17.26
N MET A 44 -19.08 -5.87 16.59
CA MET A 44 -18.38 -4.67 17.05
C MET A 44 -19.17 -3.40 16.75
N VAL A 45 -19.72 -3.27 15.52
CA VAL A 45 -20.50 -2.09 15.15
C VAL A 45 -21.86 -2.07 15.80
N GLY A 46 -22.47 -3.25 16.08
CA GLY A 46 -23.74 -3.38 16.81
C GLY A 46 -23.68 -2.97 18.28
N LYS A 47 -22.48 -2.84 18.86
CA LYS A 47 -22.28 -2.29 20.21
C LYS A 47 -22.37 -0.76 20.26
N GLN A 48 -22.25 -0.10 19.13
CA GLN A 48 -22.28 1.37 19.02
C GLN A 48 -23.73 1.86 19.11
N LYS A 49 -24.07 2.50 20.21
CA LYS A 49 -25.47 2.87 20.52
C LYS A 49 -25.81 4.33 20.21
N ASP A 50 -24.81 5.19 20.04
CA ASP A 50 -25.02 6.62 19.77
C ASP A 50 -25.02 6.85 18.24
N PRO A 51 -26.20 7.11 17.62
CA PRO A 51 -26.27 7.31 16.18
C PRO A 51 -25.43 8.50 15.70
N ALA A 52 -25.24 9.53 16.54
CA ALA A 52 -24.49 10.73 16.17
C ALA A 52 -22.96 10.48 16.13
N LYS A 53 -22.49 9.38 16.69
CA LYS A 53 -21.07 9.02 16.76
C LYS A 53 -20.76 7.70 16.07
N TRP A 54 -21.79 7.04 15.53
CA TRP A 54 -21.65 5.66 15.04
C TRP A 54 -20.49 5.50 14.03
N ALA A 55 -20.41 6.30 12.98
CA ALA A 55 -19.36 6.21 11.99
C ALA A 55 -17.96 6.40 12.62
N LYS A 56 -17.80 7.35 13.54
CA LYS A 56 -16.54 7.58 14.23
C LYS A 56 -16.12 6.39 15.07
N ASP A 57 -17.05 5.80 15.80
CA ASP A 57 -16.77 4.66 16.68
C ASP A 57 -16.63 3.35 15.89
N ALA A 58 -17.29 3.23 14.73
CA ALA A 58 -17.18 2.10 13.83
C ALA A 58 -15.87 2.10 12.99
N ASP A 59 -15.27 3.25 12.75
CA ASP A 59 -14.13 3.41 11.83
C ASP A 59 -12.97 2.45 12.14
N ILE A 60 -12.60 2.28 13.42
CA ILE A 60 -11.53 1.36 13.83
C ILE A 60 -11.86 -0.10 13.48
N HIS A 61 -13.13 -0.50 13.49
CA HIS A 61 -13.55 -1.86 13.19
C HIS A 61 -13.53 -2.14 11.69
N PHE A 62 -13.95 -1.17 10.87
CA PHE A 62 -13.80 -1.23 9.41
C PHE A 62 -12.32 -1.23 9.01
N TRP A 63 -11.51 -0.40 9.64
CA TRP A 63 -10.05 -0.40 9.42
C TRP A 63 -9.43 -1.78 9.72
N ARG A 64 -9.78 -2.42 10.85
CA ARG A 64 -9.30 -3.77 11.19
C ARG A 64 -9.72 -4.79 10.15
N LEU A 65 -10.99 -4.74 9.70
CA LEU A 65 -11.50 -5.62 8.67
C LEU A 65 -10.73 -5.45 7.36
N THR A 66 -10.59 -4.23 6.87
CA THR A 66 -9.92 -3.95 5.60
C THR A 66 -8.43 -4.32 5.65
N ASN A 67 -7.73 -4.05 6.75
CA ASN A 67 -6.36 -4.52 6.94
C ASN A 67 -6.27 -6.05 6.94
N ARG A 68 -7.25 -6.73 7.52
CA ARG A 68 -7.27 -8.19 7.47
C ARG A 68 -7.48 -8.69 6.05
N PHE A 69 -8.38 -8.09 5.29
CA PHE A 69 -8.57 -8.44 3.87
C PHE A 69 -7.32 -8.17 3.00
N GLN A 70 -6.46 -7.24 3.39
CA GLN A 70 -5.18 -7.00 2.69
C GLN A 70 -4.12 -8.08 2.93
N THR A 71 -4.35 -9.06 3.83
CA THR A 71 -3.41 -10.17 4.06
C THR A 71 -3.64 -11.37 3.14
N GLY A 72 -4.68 -11.34 2.32
CA GLY A 72 -5.05 -12.41 1.41
C GLY A 72 -5.82 -11.89 0.19
N LYS A 73 -6.23 -12.80 -0.67
CA LYS A 73 -6.97 -12.47 -1.89
C LYS A 73 -8.45 -12.83 -1.74
N LEU A 74 -9.33 -11.87 -1.97
CA LEU A 74 -10.77 -12.10 -2.13
C LEU A 74 -11.07 -12.54 -3.57
N SER A 75 -11.96 -13.53 -3.73
CA SER A 75 -12.57 -13.81 -5.02
C SER A 75 -13.58 -12.71 -5.39
N ALA A 76 -14.01 -12.64 -6.66
CA ALA A 76 -15.04 -11.70 -7.08
C ALA A 76 -16.34 -11.91 -6.30
N GLU A 77 -16.75 -13.17 -6.12
CA GLU A 77 -17.95 -13.52 -5.35
C GLU A 77 -17.85 -13.11 -3.87
N GLN A 78 -16.66 -13.30 -3.26
CA GLN A 78 -16.43 -12.87 -1.88
C GLN A 78 -16.44 -11.35 -1.75
N LEU A 79 -15.88 -10.63 -2.73
CA LEU A 79 -15.95 -9.17 -2.79
C LEU A 79 -17.41 -8.70 -2.86
N ASP A 80 -18.23 -9.31 -3.72
CA ASP A 80 -19.65 -8.98 -3.83
C ASP A 80 -20.40 -9.25 -2.52
N LYS A 81 -20.10 -10.37 -1.84
CA LYS A 81 -20.66 -10.66 -0.51
C LYS A 81 -20.29 -9.60 0.53
N VAL A 82 -19.03 -9.15 0.55
CA VAL A 82 -18.58 -8.07 1.45
C VAL A 82 -19.33 -6.76 1.16
N LEU A 83 -19.47 -6.40 -0.11
CA LEU A 83 -20.16 -5.17 -0.52
C LEU A 83 -21.64 -5.22 -0.18
N ALA A 84 -22.32 -6.33 -0.45
CA ALA A 84 -23.73 -6.53 -0.08
C ALA A 84 -23.93 -6.47 1.45
N HIS A 85 -22.98 -6.98 2.22
CA HIS A 85 -22.98 -6.88 3.68
C HIS A 85 -22.91 -5.42 4.15
N PHE A 86 -22.03 -4.62 3.53
CA PHE A 86 -21.92 -3.18 3.80
C PHE A 86 -23.20 -2.42 3.45
N ASP A 87 -23.91 -2.82 2.38
CA ASP A 87 -25.21 -2.26 2.02
C ASP A 87 -26.27 -2.56 3.11
N GLY A 88 -26.18 -3.74 3.74
CA GLY A 88 -27.00 -4.08 4.91
C GLY A 88 -26.74 -3.18 6.10
N ILE A 89 -25.48 -2.89 6.40
CA ILE A 89 -25.10 -1.99 7.48
C ILE A 89 -25.59 -0.56 7.20
N GLU A 90 -25.42 -0.05 5.96
CA GLU A 90 -25.90 1.28 5.57
C GLU A 90 -27.42 1.44 5.76
N LYS A 91 -28.21 0.41 5.42
CA LYS A 91 -29.66 0.44 5.64
C LYS A 91 -30.03 0.64 7.11
N ALA A 92 -29.23 0.13 8.02
CA ALA A 92 -29.40 0.33 9.46
C ALA A 92 -28.88 1.69 9.94
N HIS A 93 -27.95 2.31 9.20
CA HIS A 93 -27.29 3.58 9.53
C HIS A 93 -27.30 4.55 8.34
N PRO A 94 -28.47 4.99 7.85
CA PRO A 94 -28.56 5.78 6.62
C PRO A 94 -27.93 7.18 6.71
N ALA A 95 -27.77 7.72 7.91
CA ALA A 95 -27.11 9.00 8.16
C ALA A 95 -25.58 8.95 7.85
N ASP A 96 -24.99 7.75 7.88
CA ASP A 96 -23.56 7.53 7.70
C ASP A 96 -23.18 7.07 6.27
N LYS A 97 -24.01 7.39 5.29
CA LYS A 97 -23.82 6.98 3.89
C LYS A 97 -22.42 7.33 3.35
N SER A 98 -21.92 8.53 3.59
CA SER A 98 -20.60 8.95 3.09
C SER A 98 -19.46 8.11 3.68
N PHE A 99 -19.58 7.72 4.96
CA PHE A 99 -18.65 6.80 5.59
C PHE A 99 -18.72 5.42 4.92
N MET A 100 -19.91 4.88 4.70
CA MET A 100 -20.08 3.58 4.05
C MET A 100 -19.61 3.58 2.60
N ASP A 101 -19.81 4.67 1.86
CA ASP A 101 -19.28 4.84 0.50
C ASP A 101 -17.74 4.79 0.50
N LYS A 102 -17.09 5.45 1.47
CA LYS A 102 -15.62 5.37 1.66
C LYS A 102 -15.18 3.92 1.92
N GLN A 103 -15.86 3.19 2.80
CA GLN A 103 -15.51 1.79 3.11
C GLN A 103 -15.65 0.88 1.87
N ARG A 104 -16.74 1.02 1.10
CA ARG A 104 -16.91 0.30 -0.16
C ARG A 104 -15.79 0.61 -1.17
N GLN A 105 -15.43 1.88 -1.30
CA GLN A 105 -14.34 2.31 -2.18
C GLN A 105 -13.02 1.67 -1.79
N ILE A 106 -12.71 1.60 -0.49
CA ILE A 106 -11.49 0.95 0.02
C ILE A 106 -11.45 -0.52 -0.41
N VAL A 107 -12.53 -1.26 -0.16
CA VAL A 107 -12.57 -2.69 -0.49
C VAL A 107 -12.52 -2.93 -2.00
N ARG A 108 -13.14 -2.07 -2.81
CA ARG A 108 -13.11 -2.18 -4.27
C ARG A 108 -11.76 -1.90 -4.91
N THR A 109 -10.91 -1.09 -4.27
CA THR A 109 -9.75 -0.53 -4.98
C THR A 109 -8.41 -0.73 -4.28
N ARG A 110 -8.40 -1.17 -3.00
CA ARG A 110 -7.16 -1.27 -2.21
C ARG A 110 -6.86 -2.68 -1.72
N MET A 111 -7.61 -3.67 -2.20
CA MET A 111 -7.37 -5.08 -1.89
C MET A 111 -6.41 -5.69 -2.91
N ILE A 112 -5.74 -6.76 -2.51
CA ILE A 112 -4.90 -7.55 -3.42
C ILE A 112 -5.74 -8.06 -4.59
N GLY A 113 -5.24 -7.87 -5.81
CA GLY A 113 -5.91 -8.22 -7.05
C GLY A 113 -6.70 -7.06 -7.69
N GLN A 114 -6.87 -5.94 -6.99
CA GLN A 114 -7.52 -4.75 -7.52
C GLN A 114 -6.53 -3.79 -8.19
N VAL A 115 -6.98 -3.04 -9.17
CA VAL A 115 -6.19 -1.94 -9.75
C VAL A 115 -6.12 -0.81 -8.73
N ALA A 116 -4.90 -0.40 -8.38
CA ALA A 116 -4.66 0.70 -7.45
C ALA A 116 -5.28 2.01 -7.96
N PRO A 117 -5.95 2.80 -7.10
CA PRO A 117 -6.44 4.13 -7.48
C PRO A 117 -5.27 4.99 -7.92
N ASP A 118 -5.52 5.88 -8.89
CA ASP A 118 -4.47 6.81 -9.31
C ASP A 118 -4.19 7.85 -8.21
N ILE A 119 -2.96 8.33 -8.18
CA ILE A 119 -2.54 9.47 -7.38
C ILE A 119 -2.06 10.52 -8.39
N VAL A 120 -2.63 11.71 -8.33
CA VAL A 120 -2.27 12.84 -9.18
C VAL A 120 -1.87 13.99 -8.28
N GLY A 121 -0.69 14.55 -8.50
CA GLY A 121 -0.23 15.67 -7.70
C GLY A 121 1.23 16.03 -7.99
N LYS A 122 1.73 16.99 -7.23
CA LYS A 122 3.09 17.49 -7.35
C LYS A 122 4.05 16.70 -6.47
N ASP A 123 5.25 16.49 -6.96
CA ASP A 123 6.32 15.90 -6.16
C ASP A 123 7.01 16.94 -5.25
N LEU A 124 8.02 16.49 -4.53
CA LEU A 124 8.80 17.36 -3.62
C LEU A 124 9.54 18.50 -4.33
N ASP A 125 9.65 18.43 -5.66
CA ASP A 125 10.31 19.43 -6.52
C ASP A 125 9.28 20.27 -7.32
N ASP A 126 7.99 20.23 -6.92
CA ASP A 126 6.84 20.95 -7.52
C ASP A 126 6.47 20.50 -8.95
N ALA A 127 6.96 19.34 -9.39
CA ALA A 127 6.65 18.79 -10.71
C ALA A 127 5.46 17.80 -10.63
N GLU A 128 4.46 18.01 -11.49
CA GLU A 128 3.29 17.13 -11.56
C GLU A 128 3.67 15.73 -12.07
N PHE A 129 3.00 14.71 -11.52
CA PHE A 129 3.06 13.33 -11.99
C PHE A 129 1.90 12.51 -11.44
N LYS A 130 1.73 11.32 -12.03
CA LYS A 130 0.67 10.38 -11.68
C LYS A 130 1.24 9.01 -11.37
N LEU A 131 0.55 8.25 -10.54
CA LEU A 131 0.88 6.84 -10.33
C LEU A 131 0.72 6.04 -11.62
N SER A 132 -0.25 6.40 -12.46
CA SER A 132 -0.46 5.78 -13.77
C SER A 132 0.67 6.01 -14.77
N ASP A 133 1.54 7.00 -14.59
CA ASP A 133 2.73 7.21 -15.44
C ASP A 133 3.76 6.06 -15.32
N TYR A 134 3.62 5.27 -14.29
CA TYR A 134 4.47 4.10 -14.04
C TYR A 134 3.91 2.78 -14.58
N ARG A 135 2.84 2.82 -15.38
CA ARG A 135 2.36 1.61 -16.06
C ARG A 135 3.48 1.01 -16.93
N GLY A 136 3.53 -0.32 -17.00
CA GLY A 136 4.65 -1.03 -17.62
C GLY A 136 5.80 -1.35 -16.67
N LYS A 137 5.79 -0.83 -15.45
CA LYS A 137 6.79 -1.11 -14.41
C LYS A 137 6.17 -1.81 -13.21
N VAL A 138 6.94 -2.67 -12.55
CA VAL A 138 6.66 -3.09 -11.17
C VAL A 138 6.92 -1.89 -10.26
N VAL A 139 5.95 -1.51 -9.45
CA VAL A 139 6.02 -0.30 -8.62
C VAL A 139 5.94 -0.67 -7.15
N VAL A 140 6.85 -0.11 -6.35
CA VAL A 140 6.68 -0.09 -4.89
C VAL A 140 6.24 1.30 -4.48
N LEU A 141 5.03 1.39 -3.93
CA LEU A 141 4.45 2.62 -3.40
C LEU A 141 4.61 2.65 -1.88
N TYR A 142 5.40 3.59 -1.38
CA TYR A 142 5.65 3.80 0.04
C TYR A 142 4.88 5.00 0.58
N PHE A 143 4.04 4.79 1.59
CA PHE A 143 3.60 5.86 2.47
C PHE A 143 4.61 5.97 3.61
N THR A 144 5.26 7.12 3.73
CA THR A 144 6.46 7.31 4.56
C THR A 144 6.53 8.71 5.17
N GLY A 145 7.44 8.90 6.11
CA GLY A 145 7.80 10.18 6.70
C GLY A 145 9.06 10.05 7.55
N GLU A 146 9.85 11.13 7.65
CA GLU A 146 11.11 11.13 8.41
C GLU A 146 10.90 10.94 9.91
N TRP A 147 9.77 11.43 10.44
CA TRP A 147 9.37 11.23 11.83
C TRP A 147 9.12 9.75 12.19
N CYS A 148 8.93 8.89 11.21
CA CYS A 148 8.56 7.49 11.38
C CYS A 148 9.81 6.60 11.46
N GLY A 149 10.17 6.13 12.65
CA GLY A 149 11.32 5.24 12.87
C GLY A 149 11.31 3.98 12.00
N PRO A 150 10.21 3.19 11.95
CA PRO A 150 10.11 2.04 11.07
C PRO A 150 10.26 2.38 9.57
N CYS A 151 9.82 3.59 9.14
CA CYS A 151 10.00 4.04 7.76
C CYS A 151 11.48 4.21 7.42
N ARG A 152 12.26 4.80 8.33
CA ARG A 152 13.71 4.93 8.17
C ARG A 152 14.42 3.58 8.09
N GLY A 153 13.87 2.57 8.77
CA GLY A 153 14.35 1.18 8.66
C GLY A 153 14.24 0.60 7.25
N GLU A 154 13.30 1.11 6.41
CA GLU A 154 13.15 0.67 5.02
C GLU A 154 14.14 1.35 4.05
N TYR A 155 14.79 2.47 4.41
CA TYR A 155 15.67 3.22 3.51
C TYR A 155 16.83 2.39 2.92
N PRO A 156 17.53 1.54 3.68
CA PRO A 156 18.56 0.67 3.11
C PRO A 156 18.01 -0.26 2.01
N TYR A 157 16.84 -0.84 2.24
CA TYR A 157 16.20 -1.73 1.27
C TYR A 157 15.69 -0.99 0.02
N GLN A 158 15.23 0.25 0.18
CA GLN A 158 14.84 1.10 -0.96
C GLN A 158 16.05 1.39 -1.85
N ARG A 159 17.19 1.79 -1.26
CA ARG A 159 18.44 2.00 -2.01
C ARG A 159 18.93 0.74 -2.70
N LEU A 160 18.89 -0.39 -1.99
CA LEU A 160 19.25 -1.70 -2.56
C LEU A 160 18.37 -2.03 -3.77
N MET A 161 17.04 -1.87 -3.65
CA MET A 161 16.13 -2.14 -4.76
C MET A 161 16.39 -1.25 -5.98
N LEU A 162 16.66 0.04 -5.77
CA LEU A 162 17.00 0.96 -6.86
C LEU A 162 18.27 0.53 -7.58
N GLU A 163 19.28 0.07 -6.85
CA GLU A 163 20.57 -0.38 -7.42
C GLU A 163 20.40 -1.71 -8.19
N VAL A 164 19.86 -2.76 -7.54
CA VAL A 164 19.78 -4.11 -8.13
C VAL A 164 18.76 -4.20 -9.27
N HIS A 165 17.86 -3.25 -9.39
CA HIS A 165 16.87 -3.19 -10.47
C HIS A 165 17.09 -2.04 -11.45
N LYS A 166 18.25 -1.40 -11.39
CA LYS A 166 18.62 -0.37 -12.38
C LYS A 166 18.52 -0.91 -13.79
N GLY A 167 17.84 -0.16 -14.65
CA GLY A 167 17.59 -0.56 -16.04
C GLY A 167 16.47 -1.59 -16.26
N LYS A 168 15.85 -2.10 -15.19
CA LYS A 168 14.68 -2.99 -15.28
C LYS A 168 13.37 -2.19 -15.26
N PRO A 169 12.24 -2.78 -15.68
CA PRO A 169 10.93 -2.14 -15.58
C PRO A 169 10.44 -2.10 -14.12
N PHE A 170 11.13 -1.32 -13.30
CA PHE A 170 10.92 -1.16 -11.88
C PHE A 170 10.93 0.31 -11.49
N ALA A 171 10.16 0.67 -10.50
CA ALA A 171 10.19 1.99 -9.88
C ALA A 171 9.79 1.94 -8.40
N ILE A 172 10.33 2.88 -7.62
CA ILE A 172 9.79 3.25 -6.31
C ILE A 172 9.11 4.61 -6.46
N VAL A 173 7.98 4.80 -5.81
CA VAL A 173 7.33 6.10 -5.62
C VAL A 173 6.92 6.25 -4.16
N GLY A 174 6.97 7.47 -3.65
CA GLY A 174 6.64 7.77 -2.25
C GLY A 174 5.41 8.68 -2.13
N VAL A 175 4.72 8.55 -1.00
CA VAL A 175 3.80 9.55 -0.47
C VAL A 175 4.39 9.97 0.88
N ASN A 176 4.91 11.19 0.92
CA ASN A 176 5.61 11.70 2.11
C ASN A 176 4.65 12.51 2.98
N SER A 177 4.53 12.12 4.25
CA SER A 177 3.64 12.72 5.25
C SER A 177 4.39 13.56 6.28
N ASP A 178 5.56 14.11 5.93
CA ASP A 178 6.24 15.07 6.78
C ASP A 178 5.47 16.39 6.86
N SER A 179 5.46 17.00 8.04
CA SER A 179 4.71 18.23 8.30
C SER A 179 5.20 19.44 7.51
N LYS A 180 6.44 19.37 6.99
CA LYS A 180 7.06 20.45 6.23
C LYS A 180 7.74 19.89 4.98
N LEU A 181 7.62 20.61 3.87
CA LEU A 181 8.22 20.23 2.59
C LEU A 181 9.76 20.16 2.67
N ASP A 182 10.38 21.14 3.33
CA ASP A 182 11.83 21.19 3.49
C ASP A 182 12.40 20.00 4.27
N VAL A 183 11.65 19.49 5.27
CA VAL A 183 12.00 18.24 5.99
C VAL A 183 11.97 17.05 5.04
N ALA A 184 10.92 16.92 4.24
CA ALA A 184 10.79 15.84 3.26
C ALA A 184 11.91 15.89 2.20
N GLN A 185 12.20 17.07 1.65
CA GLN A 185 13.28 17.29 0.67
C GLN A 185 14.65 16.95 1.28
N LYS A 186 14.91 17.44 2.50
CA LYS A 186 16.16 17.16 3.21
C LYS A 186 16.32 15.66 3.48
N SER A 187 15.28 15.00 3.98
CA SER A 187 15.30 13.56 4.25
C SER A 187 15.60 12.76 2.98
N LYS A 188 14.91 13.06 1.87
CA LYS A 188 15.16 12.44 0.57
C LYS A 188 16.62 12.55 0.14
N LYS A 189 17.20 13.75 0.25
CA LYS A 189 18.60 14.02 -0.10
C LYS A 189 19.59 13.30 0.81
N ASP A 190 19.45 13.47 2.12
CA ASP A 190 20.38 12.94 3.11
C ASP A 190 20.40 11.40 3.10
N ASN A 191 19.26 10.78 2.83
CA ASN A 191 19.13 9.32 2.78
C ASN A 191 19.29 8.74 1.36
N ARG A 192 19.63 9.57 0.35
CA ARG A 192 19.82 9.16 -1.06
C ARG A 192 18.63 8.35 -1.60
N LEU A 193 17.43 8.87 -1.40
CA LEU A 193 16.21 8.24 -1.88
C LEU A 193 15.88 8.76 -3.29
N GLU A 194 16.48 8.14 -4.30
CA GLU A 194 16.46 8.59 -5.70
C GLU A 194 15.18 8.16 -6.43
N TYR A 195 14.03 8.53 -5.87
CA TYR A 195 12.71 8.33 -6.48
C TYR A 195 11.80 9.53 -6.26
N ARG A 196 10.74 9.62 -7.04
CA ARG A 196 9.74 10.69 -6.91
C ARG A 196 8.81 10.40 -5.74
N SER A 197 8.44 11.45 -5.05
CA SER A 197 7.50 11.34 -3.93
C SER A 197 6.54 12.52 -3.95
N TRP A 198 5.24 12.25 -3.84
CA TRP A 198 4.27 13.30 -3.52
C TRP A 198 4.53 13.81 -2.11
N TRP A 199 4.42 15.11 -1.92
CA TRP A 199 4.26 15.64 -0.58
C TRP A 199 2.78 15.69 -0.28
N ASP A 200 2.37 14.85 0.66
CA ASP A 200 0.96 14.71 1.04
C ASP A 200 0.45 15.86 1.91
N GLY A 201 1.38 16.69 2.35
CA GLY A 201 1.07 17.87 3.16
C GLY A 201 0.70 17.52 4.61
N TYR A 202 0.58 18.57 5.38
CA TYR A 202 0.19 18.51 6.78
C TYR A 202 -1.23 19.04 6.94
N VAL A 203 -2.12 18.21 7.49
CA VAL A 203 -3.45 18.66 7.91
C VAL A 203 -3.39 18.98 9.41
N GLU A 204 -3.56 20.23 9.76
CA GLU A 204 -3.35 20.82 11.11
C GLU A 204 -4.07 20.06 12.23
N LYS A 205 -5.15 19.35 11.93
CA LYS A 205 -5.96 18.57 12.90
C LYS A 205 -5.62 17.08 12.95
N LYS A 206 -4.75 16.59 12.03
CA LYS A 206 -4.32 15.20 11.94
C LYS A 206 -2.82 15.20 11.71
N SER A 207 -2.05 14.91 12.72
CA SER A 207 -0.59 15.13 12.75
C SER A 207 0.23 14.38 11.70
N THR A 208 -0.36 13.45 10.95
CA THR A 208 0.36 12.55 10.03
C THR A 208 -0.37 12.24 8.72
N GLU A 209 -1.66 12.58 8.62
CA GLU A 209 -2.50 12.22 7.47
C GLU A 209 -2.71 13.43 6.57
N GLY A 210 -2.16 13.37 5.38
CA GLY A 210 -2.49 14.26 4.28
C GLY A 210 -3.66 13.73 3.44
N PRO A 211 -4.09 14.49 2.41
CA PRO A 211 -5.21 14.11 1.57
C PRO A 211 -5.02 12.80 0.81
N ILE A 212 -3.79 12.45 0.41
CA ILE A 212 -3.52 11.20 -0.30
C ILE A 212 -3.60 10.02 0.68
N ALA A 213 -2.98 10.15 1.86
CA ALA A 213 -3.04 9.12 2.89
C ALA A 213 -4.49 8.88 3.34
N ASP A 214 -5.29 9.94 3.54
CA ASP A 214 -6.71 9.82 3.88
C ASP A 214 -7.50 9.14 2.76
N ALA A 215 -7.30 9.55 1.51
CA ALA A 215 -7.95 8.93 0.35
C ALA A 215 -7.58 7.44 0.23
N TRP A 216 -6.38 7.03 0.62
CA TRP A 216 -5.92 5.65 0.60
C TRP A 216 -6.22 4.89 1.90
N ASN A 217 -6.84 5.54 2.88
CA ASN A 217 -7.12 5.00 4.21
C ASN A 217 -5.86 4.49 4.93
N VAL A 218 -4.76 5.23 4.76
CA VAL A 218 -3.50 4.93 5.43
C VAL A 218 -3.51 5.58 6.81
N THR A 219 -3.44 4.76 7.85
CA THR A 219 -3.47 5.18 9.26
C THR A 219 -2.25 4.71 10.03
N GLY A 220 -1.29 4.07 9.33
CA GLY A 220 -0.05 3.57 9.92
C GLY A 220 1.12 3.65 8.93
N TRP A 221 2.30 3.98 9.45
CA TRP A 221 3.52 4.12 8.65
C TRP A 221 4.61 3.13 9.06
N PRO A 222 5.37 2.59 8.08
CA PRO A 222 5.08 2.69 6.67
C PRO A 222 3.88 1.83 6.26
N THR A 223 3.12 2.28 5.25
CA THR A 223 2.24 1.41 4.47
C THR A 223 2.87 1.22 3.10
N ILE A 224 2.94 -0.02 2.64
CA ILE A 224 3.69 -0.38 1.42
C ILE A 224 2.78 -1.21 0.52
N TYR A 225 2.63 -0.77 -0.73
CA TYR A 225 1.96 -1.53 -1.79
C TYR A 225 2.98 -1.92 -2.85
N VAL A 226 2.91 -3.16 -3.33
CA VAL A 226 3.68 -3.61 -4.51
C VAL A 226 2.69 -3.89 -5.63
N LEU A 227 2.86 -3.15 -6.73
CA LEU A 227 1.98 -3.17 -7.89
C LEU A 227 2.69 -3.87 -9.06
N ASP A 228 1.95 -4.62 -9.85
CA ASP A 228 2.47 -5.14 -11.12
C ASP A 228 2.46 -4.08 -12.23
N THR A 229 2.90 -4.44 -13.42
CA THR A 229 3.00 -3.54 -14.58
C THR A 229 1.67 -2.98 -15.07
N LYS A 230 0.54 -3.59 -14.67
CA LYS A 230 -0.81 -3.11 -14.95
C LYS A 230 -1.34 -2.22 -13.84
N GLY A 231 -0.58 -2.05 -12.75
CA GLY A 231 -0.97 -1.32 -11.55
C GLY A 231 -1.91 -2.10 -10.63
N VAL A 232 -1.96 -3.41 -10.79
CA VAL A 232 -2.72 -4.28 -9.88
C VAL A 232 -1.93 -4.47 -8.60
N ILE A 233 -2.58 -4.32 -7.46
CA ILE A 233 -2.00 -4.56 -6.14
C ILE A 233 -1.72 -6.06 -6.01
N ARG A 234 -0.46 -6.42 -5.86
CA ARG A 234 -0.03 -7.81 -5.72
C ARG A 234 0.35 -8.15 -4.28
N PHE A 235 0.94 -7.20 -3.56
CA PHE A 235 1.29 -7.36 -2.15
C PHE A 235 1.02 -6.07 -1.40
N VAL A 236 0.69 -6.22 -0.11
CA VAL A 236 0.47 -5.11 0.81
C VAL A 236 1.24 -5.36 2.09
N ASN A 237 1.86 -4.32 2.60
CA ASN A 237 2.54 -4.32 3.90
C ASN A 237 3.68 -5.35 4.07
N LEU A 238 4.34 -5.74 2.97
CA LEU A 238 5.65 -6.40 3.06
C LEU A 238 6.66 -5.45 3.72
N ARG A 239 7.70 -5.99 4.32
CA ARG A 239 8.75 -5.23 5.01
C ARG A 239 10.13 -5.74 4.63
N ASN A 240 11.12 -4.81 4.63
CA ASN A 240 12.52 -5.16 4.49
C ASN A 240 12.80 -6.05 3.24
N GLU A 241 13.43 -7.17 3.44
CA GLU A 241 13.75 -8.14 2.38
C GLU A 241 12.51 -8.68 1.65
N ASP A 242 11.37 -8.77 2.32
CA ASP A 242 10.17 -9.33 1.70
C ASP A 242 9.61 -8.40 0.62
N VAL A 243 9.81 -7.08 0.71
CA VAL A 243 9.50 -6.15 -0.39
C VAL A 243 10.34 -6.49 -1.62
N LEU A 244 11.65 -6.69 -1.44
CA LEU A 244 12.56 -7.08 -2.52
C LEU A 244 12.19 -8.44 -3.12
N LYS A 245 11.81 -9.42 -2.29
CA LYS A 245 11.32 -10.74 -2.78
C LYS A 245 10.07 -10.59 -3.63
N GLY A 246 9.10 -9.79 -3.18
CA GLY A 246 7.87 -9.49 -3.94
C GLY A 246 8.16 -8.83 -5.28
N VAL A 247 9.04 -7.83 -5.31
CA VAL A 247 9.49 -7.17 -6.54
C VAL A 247 10.15 -8.17 -7.48
N ASN A 248 11.10 -8.97 -6.97
CA ASN A 248 11.79 -10.00 -7.76
C ASN A 248 10.82 -11.03 -8.34
N GLN A 249 9.79 -11.42 -7.59
CA GLN A 249 8.75 -12.34 -8.06
C GLN A 249 8.00 -11.75 -9.26
N LEU A 250 7.54 -10.49 -9.16
CA LEU A 250 6.81 -9.84 -10.25
C LEU A 250 7.67 -9.57 -11.47
N LEU A 251 8.94 -9.23 -11.29
CA LEU A 251 9.87 -9.05 -12.42
C LEU A 251 10.13 -10.36 -13.19
N ARG A 252 10.12 -11.52 -12.50
CA ARG A 252 10.23 -12.84 -13.16
C ARG A 252 8.97 -13.23 -13.94
N GLU A 253 7.80 -12.68 -13.59
CA GLU A 253 6.55 -12.90 -14.33
C GLU A 253 6.52 -12.17 -15.68
N LEU A 254 7.45 -11.23 -15.90
CA LEU A 254 7.51 -10.47 -17.14
C LEU A 254 8.16 -11.30 -18.27
N PRO A 255 7.70 -11.12 -19.51
CA PRO A 255 8.38 -11.73 -20.66
C PRO A 255 9.84 -11.25 -20.73
N PRO A 256 10.75 -12.08 -21.25
CA PRO A 256 12.14 -11.68 -21.50
C PRO A 256 12.18 -10.36 -22.28
N GLN A 257 12.93 -9.41 -21.79
CA GLN A 257 13.18 -8.17 -22.56
C GLN A 257 14.04 -8.52 -23.77
N LYS A 258 13.59 -8.10 -24.95
CA LYS A 258 14.35 -8.28 -26.21
C LYS A 258 15.57 -7.39 -26.24
#